data_798372a052ed72d335418e50bc609846
#
_entry.id   798372a052ed72d335418e50bc609846
#
_cell.length_a   1.000
_cell.length_b   1.000
_cell.length_c   1.000
_cell.angle_alpha   90.00
_cell.angle_beta   90.00
_cell.angle_gamma   90.00
#
_symmetry.space_group_name_H-M   'P 1'
#
loop_
_entity.id
_entity.type
_entity.pdbx_description
1 polymer ?
#
loop_
_entity_poly.entity_id
_entity_poly.type
_entity_poly.pdbx_seq_one_letter_code
_entity_poly.pdbx_strand_id
1 'polypeptide(L)' 'MKTYTAIIKYCNDTGLYVGFVPSFAGAHSQAETLDELNKNLKEVIEMLLSQ' A
#
# COMPACT_ATOMS: atom_id res chain seq x y z
N MET A 1 19.16 -4.32 2.33
CA MET A 1 17.83 -3.87 2.74
C MET A 1 17.04 -3.40 1.53
N LYS A 2 15.84 -3.90 1.37
CA LYS A 2 14.99 -3.52 0.24
C LYS A 2 14.06 -2.39 0.64
N THR A 3 14.02 -1.36 -0.18
CA THR A 3 13.10 -0.26 0.03
C THR A 3 12.20 -0.11 -1.19
N TYR A 4 11.08 0.49 -0.99
CA TYR A 4 10.14 0.77 -2.06
C TYR A 4 9.48 2.12 -1.82
N THR A 5 8.98 2.71 -2.90
CA THR A 5 8.27 3.98 -2.83
C THR A 5 6.77 3.71 -2.97
N ALA A 6 6.01 4.13 -1.99
CA ALA A 6 4.55 4.02 -2.03
C ALA A 6 3.95 5.40 -2.30
N ILE A 7 3.00 5.44 -3.22
CA ILE A 7 2.26 6.65 -3.53
C ILE A 7 0.92 6.56 -2.79
N ILE A 8 0.63 7.55 -1.97
CA ILE A 8 -0.55 7.53 -1.11
C ILE A 8 -1.43 8.73 -1.43
N LYS A 9 -2.73 8.47 -1.56
CA LYS A 9 -3.73 9.50 -1.79
C LYS A 9 -4.89 9.31 -0.82
N TYR A 10 -5.45 10.42 -0.38
CA TYR A 10 -6.65 10.38 0.46
C TYR A 10 -7.89 10.59 -0.42
N CYS A 11 -8.84 9.69 -0.28
CA CYS A 11 -10.10 9.77 -1.01
C CYS A 11 -11.17 10.38 -0.12
N ASN A 12 -11.63 11.58 -0.46
CA ASN A 12 -12.66 12.27 0.31
C ASN A 12 -14.01 11.58 0.26
N ASP A 13 -14.31 10.91 -0.85
CA ASP A 13 -15.60 10.25 -1.02
C ASP A 13 -15.78 9.07 -0.08
N THR A 14 -14.72 8.31 0.13
CA THR A 14 -14.79 7.12 0.97
C THR A 14 -14.20 7.33 2.36
N GLY A 15 -13.42 8.40 2.54
CA GLY A 15 -12.70 8.64 3.79
C GLY A 15 -11.54 7.68 4.00
N LEU A 16 -11.01 7.12 2.92
CA LEU A 16 -9.95 6.13 3.00
C LEU A 16 -8.67 6.66 2.35
N TYR A 17 -7.54 6.23 2.89
CA TYR A 17 -6.25 6.41 2.25
C TYR A 17 -6.03 5.27 1.28
N VAL A 18 -5.64 5.60 0.07
CA VAL A 18 -5.34 4.60 -0.96
C VAL A 18 -3.85 4.68 -1.28
N GLY A 19 -3.19 3.55 -1.27
CA GLY A 19 -1.76 3.52 -1.56
C GLY A 19 -1.43 2.46 -2.60
N PHE A 20 -0.38 2.71 -3.36
CA PHE A 20 0.13 1.73 -4.30
C PHE A 20 1.64 1.89 -4.47
N VAL A 21 2.26 0.81 -4.91
CA VAL A 21 3.71 0.78 -5.11
C VAL A 21 3.97 0.50 -6.59
N PRO A 22 4.39 1.52 -7.36
CA PRO A 22 4.60 1.35 -8.81
C PRO A 22 5.61 0.26 -9.17
N SER A 23 6.59 0.02 -8.29
CA SER A 23 7.61 -1.00 -8.53
C SER A 23 7.08 -2.42 -8.47
N PHE A 24 5.94 -2.62 -7.86
CA PHE A 24 5.32 -3.95 -7.72
C PHE A 24 3.94 -3.92 -8.34
N ALA A 25 3.80 -4.55 -9.49
CA ALA A 25 2.51 -4.61 -10.18
C ALA A 25 1.46 -5.29 -9.27
N GLY A 26 0.34 -4.62 -9.08
CA GLY A 26 -0.73 -5.13 -8.24
C GLY A 26 -0.59 -4.85 -6.75
N ALA A 27 0.49 -4.21 -6.34
CA ALA A 27 0.68 -3.85 -4.93
C ALA A 27 -0.08 -2.57 -4.61
N HIS A 28 -1.31 -2.72 -4.16
CA HIS A 28 -2.14 -1.60 -3.75
C HIS A 28 -3.01 -2.01 -2.58
N SER A 29 -3.45 -1.02 -1.82
CA SER A 29 -4.32 -1.24 -0.69
C SER A 29 -5.03 0.04 -0.30
N GLN A 30 -5.96 -0.06 0.64
CA GLN A 30 -6.65 1.10 1.20
C GLN A 30 -6.95 0.84 2.67
N ALA A 31 -7.00 1.90 3.45
CA ALA A 31 -7.26 1.81 4.87
C ALA A 31 -7.74 3.16 5.41
N GLU A 32 -8.31 3.14 6.61
CA GLU A 32 -8.81 4.36 7.24
C GLU A 32 -7.69 5.22 7.84
N THR A 33 -6.54 4.62 8.11
CA THR A 33 -5.39 5.32 8.67
C THR A 33 -4.13 5.00 7.87
N LEU A 34 -3.14 5.89 7.98
CA LEU A 34 -1.86 5.69 7.31
C LEU A 34 -1.10 4.49 7.88
N ASP A 35 -1.17 4.30 9.19
CA ASP A 35 -0.51 3.16 9.82
C ASP A 35 -1.06 1.84 9.31
N GLU A 36 -2.36 1.76 9.20
CA GLU A 36 -3.02 0.56 8.70
C GLU A 36 -2.70 0.35 7.23
N LEU A 37 -2.68 1.43 6.44
CA LEU A 37 -2.32 1.35 5.04
C LEU A 37 -0.90 0.83 4.85
N ASN A 38 0.04 1.35 5.62
CA ASN A 38 1.43 0.90 5.55
C ASN A 38 1.55 -0.59 5.90
N LYS A 39 0.83 -1.03 6.90
CA LYS A 39 0.82 -2.44 7.29
C LYS A 39 0.28 -3.31 6.17
N ASN A 40 -0.83 -2.87 5.57
CA ASN A 40 -1.46 -3.63 4.49
C ASN A 40 -0.56 -3.72 3.26
N LEU A 41 0.07 -2.60 2.89
CA LEU A 41 1.00 -2.60 1.76
C LEU A 41 2.19 -3.51 2.00
N LYS A 42 2.71 -3.50 3.21
CA LYS A 42 3.82 -4.37 3.57
C LYS A 42 3.44 -5.84 3.42
N GLU A 43 2.26 -6.20 3.88
CA GLU A 43 1.77 -7.58 3.75
C GLU A 43 1.62 -7.99 2.29
N VAL A 44 1.08 -7.09 1.46
CA VAL A 44 0.91 -7.38 0.04
C VAL A 44 2.27 -7.61 -0.62
N ILE A 45 3.24 -6.75 -0.33
CA ILE A 45 4.57 -6.87 -0.92
C ILE A 45 5.25 -8.16 -0.46
N GLU A 46 5.13 -8.51 0.81
CA GLU A 46 5.69 -9.75 1.32
C GLU A 46 5.09 -10.96 0.60
N MET A 47 3.80 -10.93 0.34
CA MET A 47 3.14 -11.99 -0.41
C MET A 47 3.69 -12.11 -1.82
N LEU A 48 3.89 -10.98 -2.49
CA LEU A 48 4.42 -10.98 -3.85
C LEU A 48 5.86 -11.48 -3.90
N LEU A 49 6.64 -11.15 -2.87
CA LEU A 49 8.03 -11.59 -2.80
C LEU A 49 8.16 -13.07 -2.43
N SER A 50 7.13 -13.64 -1.83
CA SER A 50 7.14 -15.04 -1.41
C SER A 50 6.86 -16.03 -2.55
N GLN A 51 6.46 -15.53 -3.68
CA GLN A 51 6.12 -16.40 -4.81
C GLN A 51 7.32 -16.83 -5.62
#